data_5f3739f145d42695c29296e5fc81226b
#
_entry.id   5f3739f145d42695c29296e5fc81226b
#
_cell.length_a   1.000
_cell.length_b   1.000
_cell.length_c   1.000
_cell.angle_alpha   90.00
_cell.angle_beta   90.00
_cell.angle_gamma   90.00
#
_symmetry.space_group_name_H-M   'P 1'
#
loop_
_entity.id
_entity.type
_entity.pdbx_description
1 polymer ?
#
loop_
_entity_poly.entity_id
_entity_poly.type
_entity_poly.pdbx_seq_one_letter_code
_entity_poly.pdbx_strand_id
1 'polypeptide(L)'
;MKQGKFNLNQKGAAAVEAAIIFMLLLAFIFGIIEFGLLFFNKQMMTNASREGARAGIVLGIGRSGGTTAPYLIVSANTARQFCEQHLITFGSGALSILASYTDRDGNGTPTRGDDLIVRLAYDFDFLFISALGIGPVTLNAVSTMKLE
;
A
#
# COMPACT_ATOMS: atom_id res chain seq x y z
N MET A 1 56.70 21.84 -36.03
CA MET A 1 55.70 22.56 -35.24
C MET A 1 54.79 21.53 -34.59
N LYS A 2 54.75 21.48 -33.23
CA LYS A 2 54.04 20.48 -32.44
C LYS A 2 52.55 20.83 -32.34
N GLN A 3 51.67 20.00 -32.92
CA GLN A 3 50.24 19.98 -32.61
C GLN A 3 49.96 18.78 -31.73
N GLY A 4 49.99 18.99 -30.41
CA GLY A 4 49.76 17.93 -29.45
C GLY A 4 49.24 18.43 -28.13
N LYS A 5 48.07 19.17 -28.10
CA LYS A 5 47.50 19.63 -26.83
C LYS A 5 45.96 19.67 -26.75
N PHE A 6 45.21 19.09 -27.67
CA PHE A 6 43.73 19.21 -27.62
C PHE A 6 42.97 17.97 -27.16
N ASN A 7 43.64 16.85 -26.89
CA ASN A 7 42.92 15.59 -26.61
C ASN A 7 42.48 15.40 -25.14
N LEU A 8 42.98 16.16 -24.17
CA LEU A 8 42.61 16.01 -22.78
C LEU A 8 41.24 16.65 -22.45
N ASN A 9 40.89 17.73 -23.15
CA ASN A 9 39.63 18.45 -22.90
C ASN A 9 38.41 17.70 -23.48
N GLN A 10 38.54 16.95 -24.54
CA GLN A 10 37.47 16.17 -25.15
C GLN A 10 37.09 14.95 -24.32
N LYS A 11 38.07 14.29 -23.67
CA LYS A 11 37.79 13.16 -22.76
C LYS A 11 37.05 13.60 -21.50
N GLY A 12 37.36 14.81 -20.97
CA GLY A 12 36.65 15.40 -19.84
C GLY A 12 35.20 15.76 -20.18
N ALA A 13 34.97 16.35 -21.36
CA ALA A 13 33.60 16.69 -21.79
C ALA A 13 32.74 15.42 -21.98
N ALA A 14 33.26 14.39 -22.61
CA ALA A 14 32.56 13.11 -22.77
C ALA A 14 32.26 12.43 -21.43
N ALA A 15 33.14 12.55 -20.43
CA ALA A 15 32.90 12.00 -19.09
C ALA A 15 31.75 12.73 -18.35
N VAL A 16 31.68 14.06 -18.50
CA VAL A 16 30.57 14.84 -17.91
C VAL A 16 29.25 14.52 -18.59
N GLU A 17 29.21 14.40 -19.90
CA GLU A 17 28.02 14.01 -20.65
C GLU A 17 27.53 12.60 -20.23
N ALA A 18 28.45 11.64 -20.14
CA ALA A 18 28.13 10.29 -19.67
C ALA A 18 27.59 10.30 -18.22
N ALA A 19 28.16 11.13 -17.34
CA ALA A 19 27.70 11.25 -15.94
C ALA A 19 26.26 11.78 -15.86
N ILE A 20 25.90 12.76 -16.68
CA ILE A 20 24.53 13.32 -16.72
C ILE A 20 23.54 12.26 -17.22
N ILE A 21 23.88 11.57 -18.31
CA ILE A 21 23.04 10.50 -18.87
C ILE A 21 22.86 9.37 -17.86
N PHE A 22 23.93 8.98 -17.16
CA PHE A 22 23.89 7.93 -16.15
C PHE A 22 23.02 8.30 -14.95
N MET A 23 23.12 9.55 -14.47
CA MET A 23 22.27 10.05 -13.39
C MET A 23 20.78 9.99 -13.78
N LEU A 24 20.46 10.39 -15.00
CA LEU A 24 19.08 10.36 -15.52
C LEU A 24 18.58 8.92 -15.67
N LEU A 25 19.42 8.01 -16.14
CA LEU A 25 19.11 6.59 -16.24
C LEU A 25 18.83 5.98 -14.86
N LEU A 26 19.66 6.29 -13.85
CA LEU A 26 19.43 5.82 -12.47
C LEU A 26 18.11 6.34 -11.91
N ALA A 27 17.77 7.62 -12.13
CA ALA A 27 16.50 8.18 -11.70
C ALA A 27 15.30 7.44 -12.30
N PHE A 28 15.36 7.08 -13.57
CA PHE A 28 14.33 6.26 -14.22
C PHE A 28 14.23 4.85 -13.61
N ILE A 29 15.37 4.17 -13.42
CA ILE A 29 15.38 2.82 -12.84
C ILE A 29 14.77 2.83 -11.44
N PHE A 30 15.19 3.74 -10.58
CA PHE A 30 14.65 3.86 -9.23
C PHE A 30 13.17 4.24 -9.23
N GLY A 31 12.74 5.14 -10.12
CA GLY A 31 11.34 5.47 -10.31
C GLY A 31 10.49 4.24 -10.65
N ILE A 32 10.92 3.41 -11.58
CA ILE A 32 10.21 2.18 -11.96
C ILE A 32 10.11 1.22 -10.77
N ILE A 33 11.20 1.04 -10.01
CA ILE A 33 11.22 0.17 -8.84
C ILE A 33 10.24 0.67 -7.77
N GLU A 34 10.28 1.96 -7.43
CA GLU A 34 9.40 2.53 -6.39
C GLU A 34 7.92 2.47 -6.77
N PHE A 35 7.57 2.79 -8.02
CA PHE A 35 6.20 2.63 -8.49
C PHE A 35 5.76 1.18 -8.52
N GLY A 36 6.65 0.25 -8.87
CA GLY A 36 6.38 -1.18 -8.80
C GLY A 36 6.04 -1.63 -7.37
N LEU A 37 6.80 -1.18 -6.38
CA LEU A 37 6.56 -1.46 -4.96
C LEU A 37 5.25 -0.83 -4.45
N LEU A 38 4.95 0.41 -4.87
CA LEU A 38 3.70 1.08 -4.54
C LEU A 38 2.49 0.29 -5.06
N PHE A 39 2.50 -0.14 -6.33
CA PHE A 39 1.43 -0.95 -6.91
C PHE A 39 1.33 -2.32 -6.26
N PHE A 40 2.45 -2.95 -5.93
CA PHE A 40 2.48 -4.21 -5.19
C PHE A 40 1.78 -4.06 -3.83
N ASN A 41 2.17 -3.06 -3.03
CA ASN A 41 1.54 -2.80 -1.73
C ASN A 41 0.05 -2.50 -1.87
N LYS A 42 -0.35 -1.72 -2.88
CA LYS A 42 -1.77 -1.46 -3.18
C LYS A 42 -2.54 -2.75 -3.43
N GLN A 43 -1.97 -3.69 -4.18
CA GLN A 43 -2.58 -4.98 -4.46
C GLN A 43 -2.67 -5.84 -3.19
N MET A 44 -1.61 -5.86 -2.38
CA MET A 44 -1.61 -6.60 -1.11
C MET A 44 -2.67 -6.05 -0.14
N MET A 45 -2.82 -4.74 -0.02
CA MET A 45 -3.88 -4.12 0.78
C MET A 45 -5.29 -4.49 0.29
N THR A 46 -5.48 -4.53 -1.04
CA THR A 46 -6.76 -4.95 -1.61
C THR A 46 -7.07 -6.41 -1.25
N ASN A 47 -6.09 -7.29 -1.30
CA ASN A 47 -6.23 -8.69 -0.89
C ASN A 47 -6.49 -8.81 0.62
N ALA A 48 -5.76 -8.04 1.44
CA ALA A 48 -5.95 -7.98 2.90
C ALA A 48 -7.36 -7.54 3.28
N SER A 49 -7.92 -6.51 2.60
CA SER A 49 -9.27 -6.05 2.85
C SER A 49 -10.33 -7.12 2.55
N ARG A 50 -10.13 -7.89 1.46
CA ARG A 50 -11.03 -8.98 1.09
C ARG A 50 -10.92 -10.15 2.04
N GLU A 51 -9.73 -10.55 2.43
CA GLU A 51 -9.52 -11.65 3.37
C GLU A 51 -10.06 -11.31 4.77
N GLY A 52 -9.84 -10.07 5.23
CA GLY A 52 -10.45 -9.57 6.47
C GLY A 52 -11.98 -9.61 6.42
N ALA A 53 -12.59 -9.12 5.35
CA ALA A 53 -14.04 -9.16 5.17
C ALA A 53 -14.56 -10.61 5.13
N ARG A 54 -13.89 -11.50 4.41
CA ARG A 54 -14.24 -12.92 4.36
C ARG A 54 -14.17 -13.60 5.73
N ALA A 55 -13.10 -13.34 6.49
CA ALA A 55 -12.94 -13.91 7.83
C ALA A 55 -14.09 -13.49 8.78
N GLY A 56 -14.53 -12.23 8.69
CA GLY A 56 -15.66 -11.73 9.44
C GLY A 56 -16.98 -12.41 9.09
N ILE A 57 -17.25 -12.61 7.79
CA ILE A 57 -18.48 -13.27 7.33
C ILE A 57 -18.49 -14.74 7.74
N VAL A 58 -17.37 -15.47 7.60
CA VAL A 58 -17.28 -16.88 8.00
C VAL A 58 -17.53 -17.08 9.48
N LEU A 59 -17.11 -16.13 10.33
CA LEU A 59 -17.43 -16.17 11.76
C LEU A 59 -18.94 -16.03 12.00
N GLY A 60 -19.61 -15.24 11.18
CA GLY A 60 -21.06 -15.06 11.15
C GLY A 60 -21.66 -14.44 12.40
N ILE A 61 -22.87 -13.92 12.26
CA ILE A 61 -23.64 -13.31 13.35
C ILE A 61 -24.03 -14.37 14.40
N GLY A 62 -24.33 -15.59 13.93
CA GLY A 62 -24.83 -16.67 14.79
C GLY A 62 -23.81 -17.24 15.80
N ARG A 63 -22.50 -17.05 15.56
CA ARG A 63 -21.44 -17.51 16.47
C ARG A 63 -21.01 -16.47 17.49
N SER A 64 -21.35 -15.21 17.28
CA SER A 64 -20.96 -14.11 18.18
C SER A 64 -22.03 -13.73 19.21
N GLY A 65 -23.09 -14.51 19.37
CA GLY A 65 -24.10 -14.28 20.39
C GLY A 65 -24.84 -12.94 20.26
N GLY A 66 -24.95 -12.41 19.02
CA GLY A 66 -25.61 -11.14 18.75
C GLY A 66 -24.78 -9.90 19.08
N THR A 67 -23.53 -10.04 19.52
CA THR A 67 -22.64 -8.90 19.79
C THR A 67 -21.82 -8.56 18.55
N THR A 68 -21.80 -7.28 18.19
CA THR A 68 -21.11 -6.72 16.99
C THR A 68 -19.59 -6.91 17.04
N ALA A 69 -19.01 -7.03 18.24
CA ALA A 69 -17.58 -6.92 18.46
C ALA A 69 -16.70 -8.06 17.87
N PRO A 70 -17.05 -9.37 18.03
CA PRO A 70 -16.09 -10.43 17.69
C PRO A 70 -15.77 -10.50 16.20
N TYR A 71 -16.74 -10.40 15.30
CA TYR A 71 -16.48 -10.52 13.85
C TYR A 71 -15.77 -9.29 13.27
N LEU A 72 -15.99 -8.08 13.80
CA LEU A 72 -15.26 -6.88 13.43
C LEU A 72 -13.78 -6.97 13.88
N ILE A 73 -13.55 -7.48 15.09
CA ILE A 73 -12.21 -7.71 15.62
C ILE A 73 -11.47 -8.74 14.76
N VAL A 74 -12.11 -9.85 14.43
CA VAL A 74 -11.52 -10.90 13.58
C VAL A 74 -11.22 -10.34 12.18
N SER A 75 -12.14 -9.59 11.58
CA SER A 75 -11.93 -8.95 10.29
C SER A 75 -10.73 -8.03 10.31
N ALA A 76 -10.63 -7.16 11.30
CA ALA A 76 -9.51 -6.21 11.41
C ALA A 76 -8.19 -6.92 11.69
N ASN A 77 -8.17 -7.92 12.57
CA ASN A 77 -6.96 -8.68 12.91
C ASN A 77 -6.46 -9.52 11.74
N THR A 78 -7.35 -10.18 11.00
CA THR A 78 -6.98 -10.94 9.80
C THR A 78 -6.39 -10.04 8.73
N ALA A 79 -7.03 -8.88 8.47
CA ALA A 79 -6.50 -7.90 7.53
C ALA A 79 -5.13 -7.35 7.98
N ARG A 80 -4.95 -7.10 9.28
CA ARG A 80 -3.68 -6.65 9.86
C ARG A 80 -2.58 -7.68 9.67
N GLN A 81 -2.84 -8.93 10.06
CA GLN A 81 -1.89 -10.01 9.93
C GLN A 81 -1.46 -10.21 8.47
N PHE A 82 -2.40 -10.13 7.53
CA PHE A 82 -2.09 -10.21 6.11
C PHE A 82 -1.17 -9.07 5.65
N CYS A 83 -1.46 -7.83 6.08
CA CYS A 83 -0.63 -6.67 5.77
C CYS A 83 0.78 -6.82 6.37
N GLU A 84 0.91 -7.22 7.64
CA GLU A 84 2.20 -7.41 8.33
C GLU A 84 3.07 -8.46 7.65
N GLN A 85 2.47 -9.48 7.04
CA GLN A 85 3.18 -10.55 6.35
C GLN A 85 3.58 -10.22 4.91
N HIS A 86 2.86 -9.32 4.22
CA HIS A 86 2.99 -9.14 2.78
C HIS A 86 3.34 -7.71 2.34
N LEU A 87 3.14 -6.68 3.19
CA LEU A 87 3.53 -5.33 2.81
C LEU A 87 5.05 -5.16 2.85
N ILE A 88 5.57 -4.55 1.81
CA ILE A 88 6.96 -4.08 1.78
C ILE A 88 6.96 -2.64 2.29
N THR A 89 7.53 -2.45 3.48
CA THR A 89 7.54 -1.15 4.16
C THR A 89 8.94 -0.56 4.18
N PHE A 90 9.04 0.70 3.76
CA PHE A 90 10.23 1.52 3.93
C PHE A 90 9.84 2.66 4.86
N GLY A 91 10.50 2.77 6.02
CA GLY A 91 10.18 3.80 7.02
C GLY A 91 9.09 3.42 8.01
N SER A 92 8.42 4.40 8.57
CA SER A 92 7.43 4.28 9.65
C SER A 92 5.99 4.45 9.18
N GLY A 93 5.67 4.09 7.95
CA GLY A 93 4.34 4.27 7.38
C GLY A 93 3.23 3.73 8.29
N ALA A 94 2.27 4.57 8.63
CA ALA A 94 1.17 4.22 9.53
C ALA A 94 0.14 3.34 8.79
N LEU A 95 -0.13 2.15 9.33
CA LEU A 95 -1.20 1.28 8.87
C LEU A 95 -2.44 1.47 9.73
N SER A 96 -3.51 1.96 9.13
CA SER A 96 -4.84 2.08 9.76
C SER A 96 -5.79 1.05 9.18
N ILE A 97 -6.50 0.34 10.07
CA ILE A 97 -7.49 -0.67 9.68
C ILE A 97 -8.77 -0.41 10.46
N LEU A 98 -9.87 -0.26 9.73
CA LEU A 98 -11.20 -0.07 10.28
C LEU A 98 -12.16 -1.11 9.70
N ALA A 99 -12.71 -1.96 10.55
CA ALA A 99 -13.83 -2.82 10.22
C ALA A 99 -15.12 -2.21 10.80
N SER A 100 -16.15 -2.09 9.98
CA SER A 100 -17.46 -1.55 10.34
C SER A 100 -18.56 -2.30 9.62
N TYR A 101 -19.81 -2.15 10.07
CA TYR A 101 -20.96 -2.63 9.32
C TYR A 101 -21.89 -1.47 8.95
N THR A 102 -22.68 -1.66 7.91
CA THR A 102 -23.75 -0.76 7.53
C THR A 102 -25.07 -1.43 7.83
N ASP A 103 -25.83 -0.88 8.77
CA ASP A 103 -27.17 -1.30 9.13
C ASP A 103 -28.13 -0.87 8.01
N ARG A 104 -28.69 -1.84 7.27
CA ARG A 104 -29.60 -1.57 6.17
C ARG A 104 -31.06 -1.57 6.58
N ASP A 105 -31.40 -2.29 7.64
CA ASP A 105 -32.77 -2.43 8.13
C ASP A 105 -33.10 -1.48 9.30
N GLY A 106 -32.11 -0.73 9.80
CA GLY A 106 -32.28 0.29 10.83
C GLY A 106 -32.54 -0.29 12.21
N ASN A 107 -32.23 -1.57 12.46
CA ASN A 107 -32.49 -2.22 13.74
C ASN A 107 -31.41 -2.00 14.80
N GLY A 108 -30.28 -1.34 14.43
CA GLY A 108 -29.16 -1.04 15.32
C GLY A 108 -28.28 -2.24 15.65
N THR A 109 -28.55 -3.40 15.07
CA THR A 109 -27.78 -4.63 15.27
C THR A 109 -27.41 -5.26 13.94
N PRO A 110 -26.24 -5.89 13.84
CA PRO A 110 -25.84 -6.55 12.60
C PRO A 110 -26.71 -7.77 12.34
N THR A 111 -27.42 -7.75 11.23
CA THR A 111 -28.32 -8.80 10.78
C THR A 111 -27.95 -9.31 9.39
N ARG A 112 -28.64 -10.40 8.98
CA ARG A 112 -28.49 -10.90 7.60
C ARG A 112 -28.94 -9.84 6.60
N GLY A 113 -28.08 -9.58 5.62
CA GLY A 113 -28.34 -8.58 4.59
C GLY A 113 -27.61 -7.27 4.80
N ASP A 114 -27.05 -7.01 5.99
CA ASP A 114 -26.19 -5.88 6.26
C ASP A 114 -24.83 -6.05 5.58
N ASP A 115 -24.12 -4.95 5.38
CA ASP A 115 -22.81 -4.97 4.75
C ASP A 115 -21.70 -4.84 5.80
N LEU A 116 -20.77 -5.80 5.78
CA LEU A 116 -19.48 -5.70 6.47
C LEU A 116 -18.50 -4.95 5.57
N ILE A 117 -17.91 -3.87 6.08
CA ILE A 117 -16.96 -3.01 5.37
C ILE A 117 -15.63 -3.06 6.11
N VAL A 118 -14.57 -3.43 5.38
CA VAL A 118 -13.18 -3.40 5.86
C VAL A 118 -12.41 -2.38 5.06
N ARG A 119 -11.93 -1.34 5.75
CA ARG A 119 -11.16 -0.24 5.18
C ARG A 119 -9.74 -0.27 5.70
N LEU A 120 -8.78 -0.13 4.79
CA LEU A 120 -7.36 -0.04 5.10
C LEU A 120 -6.82 1.27 4.53
N ALA A 121 -5.97 1.94 5.30
CA ALA A 121 -5.18 3.06 4.82
C ALA A 121 -3.73 2.85 5.27
N TYR A 122 -2.79 3.05 4.36
CA TYR A 122 -1.36 2.92 4.60
C TYR A 122 -0.61 4.05 3.93
N ASP A 123 0.25 4.73 4.69
CA ASP A 123 1.11 5.77 4.17
C ASP A 123 2.40 5.15 3.64
N PHE A 124 2.52 5.12 2.31
CA PHE A 124 3.68 4.58 1.63
C PHE A 124 4.75 5.66 1.52
N ASP A 125 5.89 5.41 2.17
CA ASP A 125 7.07 6.27 2.08
C ASP A 125 7.93 5.85 0.89
N PHE A 126 8.28 6.83 0.05
CA PHE A 126 9.22 6.60 -1.04
C PHE A 126 10.65 6.57 -0.51
N LEU A 127 11.48 5.68 -1.08
CA LEU A 127 12.89 5.56 -0.70
C LEU A 127 13.77 6.59 -1.41
N PHE A 128 13.62 6.71 -2.74
CA PHE A 128 14.43 7.60 -3.58
C PHE A 128 13.70 8.89 -3.95
N ILE A 129 12.42 8.81 -4.24
CA ILE A 129 11.61 9.98 -4.65
C ILE A 129 11.43 10.95 -3.48
N SER A 130 11.48 10.49 -2.22
CA SER A 130 11.47 11.35 -1.04
C SER A 130 12.66 12.32 -1.00
N ALA A 131 13.82 11.92 -1.53
CA ALA A 131 14.99 12.81 -1.64
C ALA A 131 14.75 14.01 -2.57
N LEU A 132 13.75 13.95 -3.45
CA LEU A 132 13.30 15.03 -4.32
C LEU A 132 12.25 15.93 -3.64
N GLY A 133 11.94 15.71 -2.35
CA GLY A 133 10.97 16.49 -1.59
C GLY A 133 9.51 16.04 -1.79
N ILE A 134 9.27 14.89 -2.39
CA ILE A 134 7.94 14.30 -2.55
C ILE A 134 7.61 13.53 -1.28
N GLY A 135 6.52 13.90 -0.61
CA GLY A 135 6.06 13.27 0.62
C GLY A 135 5.40 11.89 0.40
N PRO A 136 4.97 11.24 1.49
CA PRO A 136 4.32 9.94 1.44
C PRO A 136 2.99 9.99 0.68
N VAL A 137 2.60 8.85 0.11
CA VAL A 137 1.31 8.68 -0.57
C VAL A 137 0.44 7.71 0.20
N THR A 138 -0.78 8.15 0.57
CA THR A 138 -1.73 7.29 1.28
C THR A 138 -2.40 6.32 0.31
N LEU A 139 -2.15 5.04 0.50
CA LEU A 139 -2.82 3.94 -0.18
C LEU A 139 -4.10 3.56 0.58
N ASN A 140 -5.22 3.46 -0.11
CA ASN A 140 -6.50 3.07 0.48
C ASN A 140 -7.01 1.79 -0.17
N ALA A 141 -7.55 0.87 0.63
CA ALA A 141 -8.26 -0.30 0.14
C ALA A 141 -9.56 -0.48 0.94
N VAL A 142 -10.62 -0.87 0.23
CA VAL A 142 -11.95 -1.09 0.83
C VAL A 142 -12.53 -2.36 0.25
N SER A 143 -13.08 -3.20 1.11
CA SER A 143 -13.88 -4.36 0.72
C SER A 143 -15.20 -4.34 1.46
N THR A 144 -16.28 -4.61 0.72
CA THR A 144 -17.64 -4.69 1.26
C THR A 144 -18.21 -6.06 0.93
N MET A 145 -18.71 -6.77 1.92
CA MET A 145 -19.34 -8.07 1.77
C MET A 145 -20.62 -8.12 2.60
N LYS A 146 -21.62 -8.84 2.08
CA LYS A 146 -22.90 -9.02 2.81
C LYS A 146 -22.77 -10.05 3.91
N LEU A 147 -23.38 -9.76 5.04
CA LEU A 147 -23.57 -10.71 6.14
C LEU A 147 -24.68 -11.72 5.76
N GLU A 148 -24.37 -13.01 5.84
CA GLU A 148 -25.27 -14.13 5.51
C GLU A 148 -25.68 -14.93 6.76
#